data_e1f8d1c2683e0d4445158370b02d0328
#
_entry.id   e1f8d1c2683e0d4445158370b02d0328
#
_cell.length_a   1.000
_cell.length_b   1.000
_cell.length_c   1.000
_cell.angle_alpha   90.00
_cell.angle_beta   90.00
_cell.angle_gamma   90.00
#
_symmetry.space_group_name_H-M   'P 1'
#
loop_
_entity.id
_entity.type
_entity.pdbx_description
1 polymer ?
#
loop_
_entity_poly.entity_id
_entity_poly.type
_entity_poly.pdbx_seq_one_letter_code
_entity_poly.pdbx_strand_id
1 'polypeptide(L)'
;KKVLYSINPKINIQGLSKGEYKFTLSNVNVSIANAIRRTILTDIKTVVIKEKSDDNKPLINIIENTSQFNNQILIQRLGCIPVYNCSDGKNDEVCSRYELQCDIQNDKNELLNVTTEHFDIKDINTDKYLKKSDVAKIFPPNRITKDFIVFARLKPKISNDIPGEKIKFTAKFSLTNAKENAMY
;
A
#
# COMPACT_ATOMS: atom_id res chain seq x y z
N LYS A 1 -2.50 -45.89 28.57
CA LYS A 1 -1.41 -44.92 28.89
C LYS A 1 -1.50 -43.78 27.93
N LYS A 2 -1.93 -42.58 28.38
CA LYS A 2 -1.83 -41.35 27.63
C LYS A 2 -0.35 -40.97 27.59
N VAL A 3 0.28 -41.07 26.42
CA VAL A 3 1.63 -40.52 26.20
C VAL A 3 1.47 -39.02 26.11
N LEU A 4 1.74 -38.34 27.21
CA LEU A 4 1.90 -36.87 27.23
C LEU A 4 3.22 -36.54 26.51
N TYR A 5 3.14 -36.23 25.23
CA TYR A 5 4.28 -35.64 24.56
C TYR A 5 4.53 -34.24 25.14
N SER A 6 5.60 -34.11 25.90
CA SER A 6 6.07 -32.79 26.33
C SER A 6 6.57 -32.05 25.09
N ILE A 7 5.75 -31.15 24.58
CA ILE A 7 6.13 -30.28 23.47
C ILE A 7 7.06 -29.20 24.06
N ASN A 8 8.34 -29.26 23.73
CA ASN A 8 9.32 -28.23 24.09
C ASN A 8 9.77 -27.52 22.80
N PRO A 9 9.02 -26.47 22.36
CA PRO A 9 9.32 -25.78 21.12
C PRO A 9 10.63 -25.00 21.24
N LYS A 10 11.45 -25.06 20.19
CA LYS A 10 12.69 -24.29 20.07
C LYS A 10 12.63 -23.43 18.82
N ILE A 11 13.00 -22.16 18.98
CA ILE A 11 13.10 -21.20 17.88
C ILE A 11 14.55 -20.74 17.79
N ASN A 12 15.11 -20.82 16.60
CA ASN A 12 16.40 -20.22 16.24
C ASN A 12 16.16 -19.16 15.17
N ILE A 13 16.47 -17.91 15.49
CA ILE A 13 16.23 -16.75 14.59
C ILE A 13 17.59 -16.24 14.11
N GLN A 14 17.71 -16.06 12.79
CA GLN A 14 18.87 -15.47 12.13
C GLN A 14 18.42 -14.25 11.33
N GLY A 15 18.93 -13.08 11.64
CA GLY A 15 18.78 -11.88 10.81
C GLY A 15 19.66 -12.01 9.56
N LEU A 16 19.07 -11.92 8.37
CA LEU A 16 19.80 -12.02 7.10
C LEU A 16 20.17 -10.65 6.54
N SER A 17 19.22 -9.73 6.56
CA SER A 17 19.37 -8.36 6.09
C SER A 17 18.29 -7.47 6.70
N LYS A 18 18.34 -6.16 6.42
CA LYS A 18 17.31 -5.23 6.90
C LYS A 18 15.93 -5.66 6.39
N GLY A 19 15.06 -6.12 7.29
CA GLY A 19 13.69 -6.54 6.99
C GLY A 19 13.52 -8.01 6.59
N GLU A 20 14.61 -8.80 6.56
CA GLU A 20 14.55 -10.23 6.28
C GLU A 20 14.99 -11.04 7.50
N TYR A 21 14.16 -12.00 7.90
CA TYR A 21 14.43 -12.89 9.01
C TYR A 21 14.25 -14.34 8.58
N LYS A 22 15.25 -15.16 8.89
CA LYS A 22 15.16 -16.61 8.78
C LYS A 22 15.00 -17.19 10.16
N PHE A 23 13.99 -18.01 10.37
CA PHE A 23 13.85 -18.73 11.63
C PHE A 23 13.61 -20.21 11.39
N THR A 24 14.11 -21.02 12.33
CA THR A 24 13.90 -22.47 12.36
C THR A 24 13.09 -22.80 13.60
N LEU A 25 11.94 -23.43 13.41
CA LEU A 25 11.06 -23.89 14.45
C LEU A 25 11.21 -25.42 14.59
N SER A 26 11.59 -25.89 15.78
CA SER A 26 11.83 -27.31 16.07
C SER A 26 10.94 -27.82 17.20
N ASN A 27 10.68 -29.12 17.24
CA ASN A 27 9.88 -29.80 18.27
C ASN A 27 8.43 -29.29 18.38
N VAL A 28 7.84 -28.94 17.23
CA VAL A 28 6.43 -28.55 17.13
C VAL A 28 5.71 -29.44 16.13
N ASN A 29 4.40 -29.54 16.30
CA ASN A 29 3.55 -30.20 15.32
C ASN A 29 3.48 -29.32 14.04
N VAL A 30 3.43 -29.99 12.88
CA VAL A 30 3.28 -29.32 11.56
C VAL A 30 2.04 -28.41 11.53
N SER A 31 0.94 -28.81 12.21
CA SER A 31 -0.26 -27.98 12.28
C SER A 31 -0.02 -26.64 12.97
N ILE A 32 0.80 -26.62 14.04
CA ILE A 32 1.17 -25.37 14.75
C ILE A 32 2.07 -24.50 13.86
N ALA A 33 3.07 -25.11 13.22
CA ALA A 33 3.93 -24.39 12.30
C ALA A 33 3.14 -23.73 11.14
N ASN A 34 2.19 -24.47 10.56
CA ASN A 34 1.30 -23.95 9.52
C ASN A 34 0.33 -22.88 10.04
N ALA A 35 -0.18 -23.03 11.27
CA ALA A 35 -1.01 -22.00 11.89
C ALA A 35 -0.24 -20.67 12.04
N ILE A 36 0.99 -20.72 12.55
CA ILE A 36 1.85 -19.52 12.67
C ILE A 36 2.10 -18.89 11.30
N ARG A 37 2.49 -19.70 10.30
CA ARG A 37 2.70 -19.20 8.94
C ARG A 37 1.46 -18.49 8.38
N ARG A 38 0.28 -19.07 8.56
CA ARG A 38 -0.99 -18.49 8.09
C ARG A 38 -1.33 -17.22 8.84
N THR A 39 -1.20 -17.20 10.16
CA THR A 39 -1.45 -16.00 10.98
C THR A 39 -0.56 -14.83 10.58
N ILE A 40 0.73 -15.08 10.29
CA ILE A 40 1.64 -14.04 9.79
C ILE A 40 1.15 -13.44 8.48
N LEU A 41 0.58 -14.25 7.58
CA LEU A 41 0.12 -13.79 6.28
C LEU A 41 -1.27 -13.15 6.29
N THR A 42 -2.13 -13.52 7.25
CA THR A 42 -3.56 -13.15 7.18
C THR A 42 -4.05 -12.25 8.30
N ASP A 43 -3.46 -12.34 9.50
CA ASP A 43 -4.04 -11.70 10.69
C ASP A 43 -3.29 -10.43 11.12
N ILE A 44 -2.07 -10.22 10.62
CA ILE A 44 -1.31 -8.99 10.92
C ILE A 44 -1.93 -7.83 10.18
N LYS A 45 -2.33 -6.81 10.93
CA LYS A 45 -2.87 -5.57 10.35
C LYS A 45 -1.78 -4.75 9.70
N THR A 46 -2.07 -4.29 8.49
CA THR A 46 -1.20 -3.42 7.68
C THR A 46 -1.93 -2.15 7.29
N VAL A 47 -1.18 -1.09 7.05
CA VAL A 47 -1.73 0.15 6.51
C VAL A 47 -1.93 -0.02 5.00
N VAL A 48 -3.14 0.26 4.54
CA VAL A 48 -3.54 0.08 3.13
C VAL A 48 -4.38 1.27 2.67
N ILE A 49 -4.61 1.35 1.36
CA ILE A 49 -5.57 2.26 0.75
C ILE A 49 -6.84 1.44 0.47
N LYS A 50 -7.87 1.60 1.32
CA LYS A 50 -9.13 0.85 1.25
C LYS A 50 -10.20 1.68 0.53
N GLU A 51 -11.06 1.04 -0.27
CA GLU A 51 -12.14 1.74 -0.97
C GLU A 51 -13.11 2.40 0.01
N LYS A 52 -13.54 1.66 1.04
CA LYS A 52 -14.52 2.12 2.02
C LYS A 52 -14.06 1.80 3.44
N SER A 53 -14.49 2.64 4.39
CA SER A 53 -14.34 2.35 5.82
C SER A 53 -15.28 1.23 6.26
N ASP A 54 -15.10 0.76 7.50
CA ASP A 54 -15.98 -0.25 8.12
C ASP A 54 -17.44 0.26 8.22
N ASP A 55 -17.64 1.58 8.35
CA ASP A 55 -18.94 2.26 8.29
C ASP A 55 -19.47 2.46 6.87
N ASN A 56 -18.89 1.81 5.87
CA ASN A 56 -19.26 1.92 4.45
C ASN A 56 -19.12 3.34 3.85
N LYS A 57 -18.33 4.21 4.48
CA LYS A 57 -18.01 5.55 3.94
C LYS A 57 -16.87 5.46 2.94
N PRO A 58 -16.91 6.18 1.81
CA PRO A 58 -15.83 6.16 0.83
C PRO A 58 -14.57 6.77 1.42
N LEU A 59 -13.44 6.06 1.31
CA LEU A 59 -12.11 6.52 1.71
C LEU A 59 -11.31 7.04 0.52
N ILE A 60 -11.70 6.68 -0.71
CA ILE A 60 -11.11 7.15 -1.95
C ILE A 60 -12.14 8.02 -2.66
N ASN A 61 -11.74 9.24 -3.00
CA ASN A 61 -12.56 10.17 -3.77
C ASN A 61 -11.84 10.55 -5.06
N ILE A 62 -12.37 10.10 -6.20
CA ILE A 62 -11.88 10.48 -7.52
C ILE A 62 -12.62 11.74 -7.94
N ILE A 63 -11.90 12.87 -7.97
CA ILE A 63 -12.45 14.20 -8.26
C ILE A 63 -12.56 14.38 -9.77
N GLU A 64 -11.52 13.96 -10.52
CA GLU A 64 -11.46 14.09 -11.97
C GLU A 64 -10.73 12.89 -12.57
N ASN A 65 -11.30 12.29 -13.61
CA ASN A 65 -10.71 11.19 -14.33
C ASN A 65 -11.12 11.25 -15.79
N THR A 66 -10.19 11.59 -16.65
CA THR A 66 -10.35 11.54 -18.11
C THR A 66 -9.51 10.44 -18.75
N SER A 67 -8.88 9.57 -17.92
CA SER A 67 -8.06 8.46 -18.39
C SER A 67 -8.89 7.31 -18.98
N GLN A 68 -8.22 6.35 -19.60
CA GLN A 68 -8.86 5.16 -20.18
C GLN A 68 -9.55 4.26 -19.15
N PHE A 69 -9.11 4.30 -17.89
CA PHE A 69 -9.67 3.46 -16.84
C PHE A 69 -10.87 4.12 -16.20
N ASN A 70 -11.90 3.35 -15.95
CA ASN A 70 -13.02 3.81 -15.13
C ASN A 70 -12.59 3.94 -13.65
N ASN A 71 -13.36 4.69 -12.87
CA ASN A 71 -13.05 4.98 -11.48
C ASN A 71 -12.90 3.72 -10.62
N GLN A 72 -13.72 2.69 -10.88
CA GLN A 72 -13.68 1.44 -10.13
C GLN A 72 -12.34 0.71 -10.31
N ILE A 73 -11.79 0.68 -11.53
CA ILE A 73 -10.48 0.09 -11.82
C ILE A 73 -9.37 0.88 -11.13
N LEU A 74 -9.44 2.23 -11.15
CA LEU A 74 -8.47 3.07 -10.47
C LEU A 74 -8.48 2.84 -8.95
N ILE A 75 -9.67 2.73 -8.34
CA ILE A 75 -9.82 2.42 -6.92
C ILE A 75 -9.20 1.06 -6.57
N GLN A 76 -9.48 0.03 -7.37
CA GLN A 76 -8.92 -1.30 -7.18
C GLN A 76 -7.38 -1.28 -7.32
N ARG A 77 -6.84 -0.56 -8.30
CA ARG A 77 -5.39 -0.42 -8.49
C ARG A 77 -4.72 0.30 -7.32
N LEU A 78 -5.36 1.33 -6.75
CA LEU A 78 -4.87 2.01 -5.55
C LEU A 78 -4.79 1.04 -4.36
N GLY A 79 -5.80 0.22 -4.17
CA GLY A 79 -5.81 -0.79 -3.10
C GLY A 79 -4.70 -1.84 -3.22
N CYS A 80 -4.19 -2.10 -4.44
CA CYS A 80 -3.08 -3.03 -4.68
C CYS A 80 -1.69 -2.41 -4.43
N ILE A 81 -1.60 -1.10 -4.21
CA ILE A 81 -0.30 -0.44 -3.97
C ILE A 81 0.12 -0.65 -2.51
N PRO A 82 1.25 -1.32 -2.25
CA PRO A 82 1.72 -1.54 -0.90
C PRO A 82 2.21 -0.24 -0.26
N VAL A 83 1.89 -0.06 1.03
CA VAL A 83 2.31 1.08 1.85
C VAL A 83 3.41 0.61 2.79
N TYR A 84 4.60 1.18 2.67
CA TYR A 84 5.77 0.81 3.48
C TYR A 84 5.97 1.76 4.65
N ASN A 85 6.82 1.34 5.60
CA ASN A 85 7.33 2.16 6.70
C ASN A 85 6.27 2.69 7.70
N CYS A 86 5.14 1.97 7.80
CA CYS A 86 4.07 2.29 8.75
C CYS A 86 4.07 1.36 9.98
N SER A 87 5.20 0.65 10.24
CA SER A 87 5.23 -0.51 11.15
C SER A 87 5.65 -0.22 12.60
N ASP A 88 5.95 1.02 12.98
CA ASP A 88 6.50 1.32 14.31
C ASP A 88 5.42 1.48 15.42
N GLY A 89 4.32 0.74 15.34
CA GLY A 89 3.24 0.80 16.34
C GLY A 89 2.37 2.06 16.25
N LYS A 90 2.59 2.92 15.25
CA LYS A 90 1.86 4.17 15.02
C LYS A 90 0.88 4.09 13.84
N ASN A 91 0.44 2.90 13.49
CA ASN A 91 -0.41 2.68 12.31
C ASN A 91 -1.73 3.47 12.39
N ASP A 92 -2.34 3.54 13.57
CA ASP A 92 -3.59 4.29 13.76
C ASP A 92 -3.37 5.81 13.61
N GLU A 93 -2.23 6.32 14.07
CA GLU A 93 -1.85 7.73 13.90
C GLU A 93 -1.65 8.06 12.41
N VAL A 94 -1.01 7.17 11.65
CA VAL A 94 -0.82 7.36 10.21
C VAL A 94 -2.16 7.41 9.47
N CYS A 95 -3.09 6.51 9.78
CA CYS A 95 -4.39 6.45 9.14
C CYS A 95 -5.27 7.68 9.42
N SER A 96 -5.16 8.27 10.62
CA SER A 96 -5.95 9.44 11.00
C SER A 96 -5.33 10.77 10.57
N ARG A 97 -4.00 10.80 10.39
CA ARG A 97 -3.23 12.03 10.19
C ARG A 97 -2.94 12.33 8.72
N TYR A 98 -2.75 11.32 7.89
CA TYR A 98 -2.26 11.51 6.52
C TYR A 98 -3.33 11.21 5.49
N GLU A 99 -3.34 12.02 4.43
CA GLU A 99 -4.15 11.85 3.24
C GLU A 99 -3.27 11.79 2.00
N LEU A 100 -3.50 10.79 1.16
CA LEU A 100 -2.86 10.63 -0.14
C LEU A 100 -3.59 11.50 -1.16
N GLN A 101 -2.84 12.23 -1.98
CA GLN A 101 -3.38 13.07 -3.06
C GLN A 101 -2.60 12.87 -4.35
N CYS A 102 -3.28 13.01 -5.46
CA CYS A 102 -2.67 13.05 -6.79
C CYS A 102 -3.46 14.03 -7.66
N ASP A 103 -2.75 14.93 -8.33
CA ASP A 103 -3.35 15.85 -9.30
C ASP A 103 -2.37 15.99 -10.46
N ILE A 104 -2.61 15.25 -11.54
CA ILE A 104 -1.70 15.17 -12.70
C ILE A 104 -2.48 15.23 -13.98
N GLN A 105 -2.01 16.11 -14.87
CA GLN A 105 -2.46 16.24 -16.24
C GLN A 105 -1.29 16.01 -17.18
N ASN A 106 -1.55 15.37 -18.30
CA ASN A 106 -0.53 15.16 -19.31
C ASN A 106 -0.52 16.30 -20.34
N ASP A 107 0.30 17.30 -20.11
CA ASP A 107 0.49 18.43 -21.04
C ASP A 107 1.57 18.19 -22.10
N LYS A 108 2.17 16.97 -22.10
CA LYS A 108 3.20 16.57 -23.06
C LYS A 108 2.59 15.96 -24.31
N ASN A 109 3.41 15.81 -25.36
CA ASN A 109 3.03 15.14 -26.60
C ASN A 109 3.29 13.63 -26.59
N GLU A 110 3.68 13.07 -25.43
CA GLU A 110 4.00 11.67 -25.22
C GLU A 110 3.12 11.07 -24.12
N LEU A 111 2.97 9.76 -24.11
CA LEU A 111 2.29 9.04 -23.02
C LEU A 111 2.97 9.32 -21.69
N LEU A 112 2.19 9.71 -20.69
CA LEU A 112 2.67 9.92 -19.33
C LEU A 112 2.28 8.72 -18.45
N ASN A 113 3.29 8.06 -17.90
CA ASN A 113 3.06 7.06 -16.85
C ASN A 113 2.90 7.78 -15.51
N VAL A 114 1.71 7.74 -14.94
CA VAL A 114 1.48 8.17 -13.56
C VAL A 114 1.95 7.06 -12.64
N THR A 115 2.95 7.36 -11.82
CA THR A 115 3.57 6.41 -10.89
C THR A 115 3.39 6.88 -9.45
N THR A 116 3.74 6.04 -8.48
CA THR A 116 3.72 6.41 -7.06
C THR A 116 4.68 7.56 -6.71
N GLU A 117 5.63 7.93 -7.57
CA GLU A 117 6.46 9.12 -7.44
C GLU A 117 5.64 10.43 -7.49
N HIS A 118 4.57 10.41 -8.29
CA HIS A 118 3.69 11.56 -8.48
C HIS A 118 2.71 11.75 -7.31
N PHE A 119 2.67 10.83 -6.38
CA PHE A 119 1.79 10.95 -5.23
C PHE A 119 2.33 11.97 -4.24
N ASP A 120 1.41 12.72 -3.64
CA ASP A 120 1.65 13.63 -2.54
C ASP A 120 0.92 13.15 -1.30
N ILE A 121 1.53 13.31 -0.14
CA ILE A 121 0.92 12.98 1.14
C ILE A 121 0.78 14.27 1.93
N LYS A 122 -0.46 14.59 2.29
CA LYS A 122 -0.81 15.76 3.07
C LYS A 122 -1.01 15.37 4.53
N ASP A 123 -0.40 16.10 5.44
CA ASP A 123 -0.69 16.01 6.87
C ASP A 123 -1.93 16.86 7.17
N ILE A 124 -3.02 16.21 7.58
CA ILE A 124 -4.32 16.85 7.84
C ILE A 124 -4.22 17.82 9.01
N ASN A 125 -3.39 17.54 10.01
CA ASN A 125 -3.28 18.36 11.21
C ASN A 125 -2.52 19.68 10.97
N THR A 126 -1.47 19.62 10.12
CA THR A 126 -0.60 20.78 9.85
C THR A 126 -0.91 21.46 8.53
N ASP A 127 -1.79 20.87 7.72
CA ASP A 127 -2.15 21.32 6.36
C ASP A 127 -0.93 21.42 5.42
N LYS A 128 0.14 20.67 5.70
CA LYS A 128 1.39 20.68 4.92
C LYS A 128 1.60 19.36 4.19
N TYR A 129 2.24 19.45 3.04
CA TYR A 129 2.67 18.27 2.31
C TYR A 129 3.98 17.72 2.86
N LEU A 130 4.10 16.40 2.88
CA LEU A 130 5.36 15.73 3.17
C LEU A 130 6.39 16.00 2.06
N LYS A 131 7.66 15.97 2.43
CA LYS A 131 8.74 16.06 1.43
C LYS A 131 8.74 14.82 0.56
N LYS A 132 9.07 14.95 -0.72
CA LYS A 132 9.18 13.82 -1.67
C LYS A 132 10.11 12.70 -1.18
N SER A 133 11.16 13.05 -0.44
CA SER A 133 12.06 12.06 0.21
C SER A 133 11.35 11.17 1.24
N ASP A 134 10.34 11.70 1.94
CA ASP A 134 9.58 10.94 2.94
C ASP A 134 8.45 10.15 2.27
N VAL A 135 7.82 10.70 1.23
CA VAL A 135 6.89 9.97 0.37
C VAL A 135 7.57 8.76 -0.28
N ALA A 136 8.82 8.91 -0.75
CA ALA A 136 9.61 7.81 -1.31
C ALA A 136 9.98 6.70 -0.30
N LYS A 137 9.91 6.97 1.01
CA LYS A 137 10.05 5.92 2.04
C LYS A 137 8.76 5.12 2.21
N ILE A 138 7.62 5.74 1.95
CA ILE A 138 6.28 5.12 2.02
C ILE A 138 6.00 4.35 0.73
N PHE A 139 6.36 4.92 -0.41
CA PHE A 139 6.25 4.30 -1.73
C PHE A 139 7.64 4.19 -2.38
N PRO A 140 8.49 3.24 -1.93
CA PRO A 140 9.85 3.14 -2.43
C PRO A 140 9.89 2.65 -3.88
N PRO A 141 10.88 3.13 -4.66
CA PRO A 141 11.16 2.57 -5.97
C PRO A 141 11.71 1.15 -5.85
N ASN A 142 11.62 0.40 -6.92
CA ASN A 142 12.23 -0.93 -7.01
C ASN A 142 13.74 -0.83 -6.70
N ARG A 143 14.25 -1.77 -5.90
CA ARG A 143 15.65 -1.75 -5.45
C ARG A 143 16.65 -1.90 -6.60
N ILE A 144 16.29 -2.61 -7.66
CA ILE A 144 17.15 -2.93 -8.81
C ILE A 144 16.96 -1.90 -9.92
N THR A 145 15.74 -1.78 -10.46
CA THR A 145 15.44 -0.95 -11.64
C THR A 145 15.26 0.51 -11.30
N LYS A 146 15.03 0.86 -10.01
CA LYS A 146 14.71 2.20 -9.53
C LYS A 146 13.37 2.76 -10.05
N ASP A 147 12.56 1.93 -10.68
CA ASP A 147 11.23 2.31 -11.16
C ASP A 147 10.22 2.35 -10.03
N PHE A 148 9.28 3.29 -10.12
CA PHE A 148 8.13 3.39 -9.25
C PHE A 148 6.94 2.59 -9.79
N ILE A 149 5.98 2.24 -8.94
CA ILE A 149 4.79 1.47 -9.32
C ILE A 149 3.93 2.33 -10.26
N VAL A 150 3.63 1.81 -11.44
CA VAL A 150 2.76 2.47 -12.42
C VAL A 150 1.30 2.34 -11.97
N PHE A 151 0.66 3.47 -11.71
CA PHE A 151 -0.73 3.55 -11.33
C PHE A 151 -1.67 3.64 -12.54
N ALA A 152 -1.38 4.57 -13.46
CA ALA A 152 -2.17 4.80 -14.67
C ALA A 152 -1.28 5.31 -15.81
N ARG A 153 -1.85 5.33 -17.02
CA ARG A 153 -1.22 5.96 -18.19
C ARG A 153 -2.17 7.00 -18.73
N LEU A 154 -1.65 8.20 -18.97
CA LEU A 154 -2.40 9.31 -19.51
C LEU A 154 -1.98 9.57 -20.96
N LYS A 155 -2.96 9.68 -21.85
CA LYS A 155 -2.72 10.06 -23.24
C LYS A 155 -2.25 11.50 -23.34
N PRO A 156 -1.43 11.80 -24.36
CA PRO A 156 -0.95 13.14 -24.61
C PRO A 156 -2.08 14.09 -25.02
N LYS A 157 -1.80 15.37 -24.99
CA LYS A 157 -2.66 16.39 -25.62
C LYS A 157 -2.73 16.15 -27.14
N ILE A 158 -3.90 16.37 -27.72
CA ILE A 158 -4.13 16.20 -29.16
C ILE A 158 -3.82 17.51 -29.89
N SER A 159 -4.17 18.64 -29.29
CA SER A 159 -3.92 19.99 -29.81
C SER A 159 -3.74 20.97 -28.65
N ASN A 160 -3.45 22.24 -28.97
CA ASN A 160 -3.38 23.26 -27.94
C ASN A 160 -4.73 23.56 -27.28
N ASP A 161 -5.82 23.30 -28.00
CA ASP A 161 -7.19 23.53 -27.50
C ASP A 161 -7.77 22.33 -26.77
N ILE A 162 -7.19 21.12 -26.95
CA ILE A 162 -7.65 19.87 -26.32
C ILE A 162 -6.53 19.41 -25.39
N PRO A 163 -6.68 19.62 -24.07
CA PRO A 163 -5.68 19.19 -23.10
C PRO A 163 -5.57 17.65 -23.08
N GLY A 164 -4.44 17.16 -22.60
CA GLY A 164 -4.25 15.74 -22.38
C GLY A 164 -5.04 15.21 -21.20
N GLU A 165 -5.04 13.90 -21.05
CA GLU A 165 -5.79 13.23 -19.99
C GLU A 165 -5.30 13.64 -18.59
N LYS A 166 -6.22 13.65 -17.64
CA LYS A 166 -6.00 14.08 -16.25
C LYS A 166 -6.55 13.07 -15.26
N ILE A 167 -5.87 12.93 -14.14
CA ILE A 167 -6.34 12.21 -12.97
C ILE A 167 -6.13 13.08 -11.73
N LYS A 168 -7.22 13.25 -10.97
CA LYS A 168 -7.20 13.90 -9.67
C LYS A 168 -8.00 13.10 -8.67
N PHE A 169 -7.36 12.71 -7.58
CA PHE A 169 -8.02 11.97 -6.49
C PHE A 169 -7.42 12.31 -5.13
N THR A 170 -8.19 12.00 -4.10
CA THR A 170 -7.74 11.95 -2.71
C THR A 170 -8.07 10.58 -2.12
N ALA A 171 -7.23 10.08 -1.23
CA ALA A 171 -7.44 8.79 -0.56
C ALA A 171 -6.93 8.82 0.88
N LYS A 172 -7.66 8.18 1.78
CA LYS A 172 -7.28 8.02 3.18
C LYS A 172 -6.67 6.63 3.40
N PHE A 173 -5.71 6.58 4.29
CA PHE A 173 -5.16 5.31 4.75
C PHE A 173 -6.10 4.63 5.74
N SER A 174 -6.09 3.31 5.76
CA SER A 174 -6.88 2.49 6.69
C SER A 174 -6.04 1.32 7.18
N LEU A 175 -6.40 0.78 8.34
CA LEU A 175 -5.73 -0.38 8.92
C LEU A 175 -6.61 -1.61 8.72
N THR A 176 -6.10 -2.61 8.01
CA THR A 176 -6.82 -3.85 7.75
C THR A 176 -5.87 -5.04 7.61
N ASN A 177 -6.39 -6.23 7.42
CA ASN A 177 -5.62 -7.46 7.24
C ASN A 177 -6.13 -8.27 6.03
N ALA A 178 -5.33 -9.23 5.58
CA ALA A 178 -5.67 -10.07 4.43
C ALA A 178 -6.88 -11.00 4.67
N LYS A 179 -7.36 -11.10 5.90
CA LYS A 179 -8.57 -11.85 6.24
C LYS A 179 -9.84 -11.16 5.76
N GLU A 180 -9.84 -9.82 5.76
CA GLU A 180 -10.94 -9.02 5.23
C GLU A 180 -10.94 -9.03 3.72
N ASN A 181 -9.75 -8.85 3.12
CA ASN A 181 -9.59 -8.92 1.68
C ASN A 181 -8.18 -9.40 1.35
N ALA A 182 -8.08 -10.48 0.57
CA ALA A 182 -6.81 -11.10 0.16
C ALA A 182 -5.93 -10.20 -0.74
N MET A 183 -6.41 -9.03 -1.09
CA MET A 183 -5.66 -8.01 -1.84
C MET A 183 -4.61 -7.29 -0.96
N TYR A 184 -4.75 -7.37 0.37
CA TYR A 184 -3.92 -6.68 1.35
C TYR A 184 -2.85 -7.56 1.98
#